data_7b3e62137cd09ae1fdb4efe32d7a875c
#
_entry.id   7b3e62137cd09ae1fdb4efe32d7a875c
#
_cell.length_a   1.000
_cell.length_b   1.000
_cell.length_c   1.000
_cell.angle_alpha   90.00
_cell.angle_beta   90.00
_cell.angle_gamma   90.00
#
_symmetry.space_group_name_H-M   'P 1'
#
loop_
_entity.id
_entity.type
_entity.pdbx_description
1 polymer ?
#
loop_
_entity_poly.entity_id
_entity_poly.type
_entity_poly.pdbx_seq_one_letter_code
_entity_poly.pdbx_strand_id
1 'polypeptide(L)'
;MTDAVSALKDIANEAKAWPFAEARTLVQRLEKTGFKDEVVFETGYGPSGLPHIGTFGEVVRTTMVRHAFEVMTGVKTRLICFSDDMDGFRKIPSNLPNPDQLIPYLNLPLTAVKDPFGTAPSFGEHNNARLQAFLDSFGFDYEFISATDAYKSGD
;
A
#
# COMPACT_ATOMS: atom_id res chain seq x y z
N MET A 1 14.85 29.94 8.02
CA MET A 1 14.17 28.68 7.61
C MET A 1 14.38 28.32 6.14
N THR A 2 14.50 29.31 5.24
CA THR A 2 14.74 29.09 3.78
C THR A 2 16.08 28.41 3.46
N ASP A 3 17.17 28.77 4.13
CA ASP A 3 18.50 28.22 3.83
C ASP A 3 18.66 26.72 4.18
N ALA A 4 18.06 26.27 5.28
CA ALA A 4 18.14 24.87 5.69
C ALA A 4 17.34 23.94 4.73
N VAL A 5 16.18 24.40 4.27
CA VAL A 5 15.36 23.64 3.30
C VAL A 5 16.07 23.55 1.95
N SER A 6 16.70 24.63 1.49
CA SER A 6 17.49 24.63 0.25
C SER A 6 18.67 23.68 0.36
N ALA A 7 19.42 23.72 1.46
CA ALA A 7 20.56 22.82 1.67
C ALA A 7 20.16 21.33 1.71
N LEU A 8 19.03 21.01 2.34
CA LEU A 8 18.49 19.64 2.34
C LEU A 8 18.13 19.17 0.94
N LYS A 9 17.52 20.03 0.13
CA LYS A 9 17.17 19.73 -1.25
C LYS A 9 18.42 19.46 -2.11
N ASP A 10 19.46 20.26 -1.94
CA ASP A 10 20.72 20.07 -2.67
C ASP A 10 21.38 18.75 -2.30
N ILE A 11 21.46 18.43 -0.99
CA ILE A 11 21.97 17.15 -0.50
C ILE A 11 21.14 15.98 -1.05
N ALA A 12 19.81 16.09 -1.05
CA ALA A 12 18.92 15.05 -1.56
C ALA A 12 19.12 14.81 -3.06
N ASN A 13 19.35 15.87 -3.85
CA ASN A 13 19.60 15.77 -5.28
C ASN A 13 20.93 15.05 -5.60
N GLU A 14 21.94 15.13 -4.73
CA GLU A 14 23.25 14.46 -4.89
C GLU A 14 23.32 13.09 -4.22
N ALA A 15 22.37 12.75 -3.33
CA ALA A 15 22.37 11.52 -2.56
C ALA A 15 22.35 10.28 -3.47
N LYS A 16 23.23 9.31 -3.19
CA LYS A 16 23.38 8.07 -3.97
C LYS A 16 22.51 6.92 -3.46
N ALA A 17 21.85 7.08 -2.30
CA ALA A 17 20.99 6.05 -1.75
C ALA A 17 19.79 5.81 -2.70
N TRP A 18 19.40 4.54 -2.82
CA TRP A 18 18.41 4.10 -3.81
C TRP A 18 17.05 4.86 -3.74
N PRO A 19 16.51 5.28 -2.58
CA PRO A 19 15.25 6.01 -2.57
C PRO A 19 15.33 7.34 -3.32
N PHE A 20 16.48 8.03 -3.20
CA PHE A 20 16.72 9.28 -3.93
C PHE A 20 16.97 9.04 -5.42
N ALA A 21 17.57 7.91 -5.80
CA ALA A 21 17.72 7.54 -7.20
C ALA A 21 16.36 7.30 -7.87
N GLU A 22 15.47 6.57 -7.22
CA GLU A 22 14.10 6.34 -7.69
C GLU A 22 13.30 7.66 -7.74
N ALA A 23 13.39 8.47 -6.70
CA ALA A 23 12.73 9.78 -6.66
C ALA A 23 13.19 10.70 -7.80
N ARG A 24 14.50 10.72 -8.13
CA ARG A 24 15.02 11.48 -9.29
C ARG A 24 14.44 10.99 -10.61
N THR A 25 14.29 9.67 -10.77
CA THR A 25 13.67 9.10 -11.97
C THR A 25 12.23 9.59 -12.13
N LEU A 26 11.48 9.62 -11.02
CA LEU A 26 10.13 10.17 -11.01
C LEU A 26 10.11 11.67 -11.33
N VAL A 27 11.00 12.46 -10.72
CA VAL A 27 11.14 13.90 -11.02
C VAL A 27 11.38 14.13 -12.50
N GLN A 28 12.34 13.42 -13.11
CA GLN A 28 12.65 13.53 -14.54
C GLN A 28 11.47 13.17 -15.45
N ARG A 29 10.65 12.21 -15.02
CA ARG A 29 9.41 11.85 -15.71
C ARG A 29 8.39 13.00 -15.64
N LEU A 30 8.19 13.56 -14.45
CA LEU A 30 7.23 14.63 -14.22
C LEU A 30 7.66 15.96 -14.89
N GLU A 31 8.96 16.24 -15.02
CA GLU A 31 9.47 17.36 -15.81
C GLU A 31 9.05 17.29 -17.29
N LYS A 32 8.92 16.09 -17.83
CA LYS A 32 8.49 15.85 -19.22
C LYS A 32 6.98 15.85 -19.39
N THR A 33 6.23 15.36 -18.39
CA THR A 33 4.77 15.17 -18.48
C THR A 33 3.97 16.28 -17.79
N GLY A 34 4.62 17.13 -17.04
CA GLY A 34 4.03 18.17 -16.20
C GLY A 34 3.85 17.71 -14.76
N PHE A 35 4.22 18.58 -13.81
CA PHE A 35 3.93 18.37 -12.39
C PHE A 35 2.44 18.62 -12.13
N LYS A 36 1.89 17.83 -11.21
CA LYS A 36 0.56 18.02 -10.63
C LYS A 36 0.70 18.61 -9.23
N ASP A 37 -0.39 19.16 -8.71
CA ASP A 37 -0.42 19.72 -7.36
C ASP A 37 -0.16 18.66 -6.28
N GLU A 38 -0.49 17.40 -6.59
CA GLU A 38 -0.27 16.23 -5.73
C GLU A 38 0.18 15.02 -6.55
N VAL A 39 1.12 14.25 -6.01
CA VAL A 39 1.60 12.99 -6.60
C VAL A 39 1.16 11.82 -5.73
N VAL A 40 0.50 10.85 -6.33
CA VAL A 40 0.02 9.64 -5.66
C VAL A 40 1.07 8.55 -5.78
N PHE A 41 1.41 7.94 -4.64
CA PHE A 41 2.15 6.70 -4.54
C PHE A 41 1.18 5.58 -4.16
N GLU A 42 1.43 4.37 -4.64
CA GLU A 42 0.53 3.25 -4.40
C GLU A 42 1.30 1.99 -4.06
N THR A 43 0.75 1.21 -3.14
CA THR A 43 1.17 -0.15 -2.81
C THR A 43 -0.01 -1.09 -2.92
N GLY A 44 0.21 -2.31 -3.45
CA GLY A 44 -0.81 -3.34 -3.55
C GLY A 44 -0.75 -4.35 -2.42
N TYR A 45 -1.89 -4.89 -2.02
CA TYR A 45 -2.01 -5.97 -1.06
C TYR A 45 -3.14 -6.93 -1.44
N GLY A 46 -2.80 -8.22 -1.61
CA GLY A 46 -3.79 -9.28 -1.75
C GLY A 46 -4.18 -9.82 -0.39
N PRO A 47 -5.41 -9.60 0.12
CA PRO A 47 -5.82 -9.97 1.47
C PRO A 47 -6.17 -11.46 1.62
N SER A 48 -5.36 -12.34 1.03
CA SER A 48 -5.51 -13.81 1.08
C SER A 48 -4.82 -14.45 2.29
N GLY A 49 -4.16 -13.66 3.13
CA GLY A 49 -3.46 -14.09 4.35
C GLY A 49 -3.08 -12.92 5.24
N LEU A 50 -2.42 -13.24 6.37
CA LEU A 50 -1.99 -12.21 7.32
C LEU A 50 -0.87 -11.34 6.74
N PRO A 51 -0.82 -10.04 7.10
CA PRO A 51 0.31 -9.18 6.80
C PRO A 51 1.61 -9.76 7.38
N HIS A 52 2.71 -9.56 6.66
CA HIS A 52 4.02 -10.11 7.02
C HIS A 52 5.14 -9.14 6.64
N ILE A 53 6.39 -9.56 6.83
CA ILE A 53 7.57 -8.71 6.54
C ILE A 53 7.61 -8.24 5.06
N GLY A 54 7.07 -9.01 4.13
CA GLY A 54 6.94 -8.59 2.73
C GLY A 54 5.99 -7.40 2.58
N THR A 55 4.83 -7.45 3.24
CA THR A 55 3.86 -6.34 3.29
C THR A 55 4.50 -5.07 3.88
N PHE A 56 5.20 -5.21 5.01
CA PHE A 56 5.96 -4.11 5.60
C PHE A 56 7.00 -3.55 4.61
N GLY A 57 7.78 -4.45 3.99
CA GLY A 57 8.82 -4.08 3.03
C GLY A 57 8.31 -3.28 1.84
N GLU A 58 7.12 -3.59 1.35
CA GLU A 58 6.47 -2.88 0.25
C GLU A 58 6.10 -1.45 0.64
N VAL A 59 5.40 -1.29 1.77
CA VAL A 59 4.96 0.02 2.25
C VAL A 59 6.13 0.90 2.67
N VAL A 60 7.11 0.37 3.42
CA VAL A 60 8.27 1.15 3.86
C VAL A 60 9.14 1.61 2.70
N ARG A 61 9.35 0.77 1.68
CA ARG A 61 10.14 1.14 0.50
C ARG A 61 9.46 2.27 -0.27
N THR A 62 8.17 2.18 -0.49
CA THR A 62 7.38 3.24 -1.14
C THR A 62 7.39 4.52 -0.32
N THR A 63 7.25 4.43 1.00
CA THR A 63 7.35 5.57 1.93
C THR A 63 8.73 6.25 1.85
N MET A 64 9.81 5.48 1.74
CA MET A 64 11.17 6.05 1.60
C MET A 64 11.33 6.82 0.29
N VAL A 65 10.81 6.32 -0.83
CA VAL A 65 10.85 7.02 -2.12
C VAL A 65 9.96 8.26 -2.10
N ARG A 66 8.75 8.14 -1.55
CA ARG A 66 7.81 9.26 -1.33
C ARG A 66 8.49 10.39 -0.56
N HIS A 67 9.10 10.07 0.59
CA HIS A 67 9.79 11.06 1.40
C HIS A 67 10.97 11.73 0.65
N ALA A 68 11.78 10.94 -0.05
CA ALA A 68 12.86 11.47 -0.87
C ALA A 68 12.33 12.43 -1.95
N PHE A 69 11.22 12.08 -2.61
CA PHE A 69 10.56 12.91 -3.61
C PHE A 69 10.06 14.24 -3.01
N GLU A 70 9.41 14.19 -1.83
CA GLU A 70 8.93 15.39 -1.13
C GLU A 70 10.08 16.33 -0.75
N VAL A 71 11.19 15.79 -0.23
CA VAL A 71 12.39 16.57 0.11
C VAL A 71 12.98 17.25 -1.13
N MET A 72 13.02 16.54 -2.26
CA MET A 72 13.60 17.06 -3.51
C MET A 72 12.72 18.10 -4.20
N THR A 73 11.40 17.96 -4.14
CA THR A 73 10.47 18.76 -4.95
C THR A 73 9.66 19.77 -4.15
N GLY A 74 9.33 19.44 -2.90
CA GLY A 74 8.35 20.17 -2.11
C GLY A 74 6.89 19.93 -2.57
N VAL A 75 6.66 19.04 -3.54
CA VAL A 75 5.33 18.69 -4.03
C VAL A 75 4.64 17.80 -3.02
N LYS A 76 3.36 18.05 -2.76
CA LYS A 76 2.52 17.24 -1.87
C LYS A 76 2.35 15.83 -2.43
N THR A 77 2.37 14.85 -1.55
CA THR A 77 2.14 13.45 -1.93
C THR A 77 1.11 12.79 -1.01
N ARG A 78 0.53 11.71 -1.49
CA ARG A 78 -0.20 10.74 -0.65
C ARG A 78 0.18 9.32 -1.03
N LEU A 79 0.05 8.41 -0.07
CA LEU A 79 0.28 6.99 -0.26
C LEU A 79 -1.05 6.26 -0.17
N ILE A 80 -1.41 5.53 -1.22
CA ILE A 80 -2.54 4.61 -1.23
C ILE A 80 -2.02 3.21 -0.91
N CYS A 81 -2.65 2.55 0.06
CA CYS A 81 -2.53 1.13 0.28
C CYS A 81 -3.78 0.46 -0.30
N PHE A 82 -3.66 -0.05 -1.52
CA PHE A 82 -4.76 -0.65 -2.26
C PHE A 82 -4.87 -2.14 -1.95
N SER A 83 -6.06 -2.57 -1.53
CA SER A 83 -6.35 -3.97 -1.24
C SER A 83 -7.14 -4.62 -2.37
N ASP A 84 -6.56 -5.64 -3.00
CA ASP A 84 -7.19 -6.48 -4.03
C ASP A 84 -8.14 -7.51 -3.39
N ASP A 85 -9.11 -7.07 -2.60
CA ASP A 85 -10.04 -7.92 -1.87
C ASP A 85 -11.07 -8.65 -2.78
N MET A 86 -11.12 -8.30 -4.05
CA MET A 86 -11.87 -9.02 -5.07
C MET A 86 -11.10 -10.20 -5.68
N ASP A 87 -9.82 -10.38 -5.33
CA ASP A 87 -9.01 -11.51 -5.78
C ASP A 87 -9.64 -12.85 -5.39
N GLY A 88 -9.44 -13.85 -6.26
CA GLY A 88 -9.94 -15.21 -6.04
C GLY A 88 -9.23 -15.93 -4.90
N PHE A 89 -9.98 -16.58 -4.03
CA PHE A 89 -9.47 -17.46 -2.98
C PHE A 89 -8.94 -18.76 -3.58
N ARG A 90 -7.71 -18.75 -4.09
CA ARG A 90 -7.10 -19.86 -4.88
C ARG A 90 -6.56 -20.99 -4.03
N LYS A 91 -6.27 -20.75 -2.77
CA LYS A 91 -5.64 -21.72 -1.86
C LYS A 91 -6.06 -21.45 -0.43
N ILE A 92 -6.34 -22.50 0.31
CA ILE A 92 -6.60 -22.44 1.74
C ILE A 92 -5.25 -22.38 2.49
N PRO A 93 -4.94 -21.29 3.21
CA PRO A 93 -3.75 -21.24 4.05
C PRO A 93 -3.79 -22.31 5.15
N SER A 94 -2.66 -22.97 5.38
CA SER A 94 -2.57 -24.08 6.35
C SER A 94 -2.71 -23.66 7.82
N ASN A 95 -2.61 -22.35 8.08
CA ASN A 95 -2.69 -21.77 9.43
C ASN A 95 -4.09 -21.24 9.80
N LEU A 96 -5.09 -21.51 8.96
CA LEU A 96 -6.47 -21.10 9.25
C LEU A 96 -7.20 -22.13 10.12
N PRO A 97 -8.12 -21.69 11.00
CA PRO A 97 -9.02 -22.61 11.72
C PRO A 97 -10.01 -23.27 10.77
N ASN A 98 -10.32 -24.54 11.02
CA ASN A 98 -11.33 -25.32 10.29
C ASN A 98 -11.20 -25.24 8.74
N PRO A 99 -10.03 -25.58 8.17
CA PRO A 99 -9.75 -25.37 6.75
C PRO A 99 -10.76 -26.08 5.83
N ASP A 100 -11.30 -27.22 6.24
CA ASP A 100 -12.29 -27.99 5.45
C ASP A 100 -13.57 -27.20 5.19
N GLN A 101 -13.96 -26.30 6.08
CA GLN A 101 -15.13 -25.44 5.91
C GLN A 101 -14.93 -24.38 4.82
N LEU A 102 -13.69 -24.15 4.40
CA LEU A 102 -13.34 -23.17 3.37
C LEU A 102 -13.28 -23.76 1.96
N ILE A 103 -13.31 -25.11 1.83
CA ILE A 103 -13.28 -25.78 0.52
C ILE A 103 -14.37 -25.28 -0.44
N PRO A 104 -15.65 -25.07 -0.01
CA PRO A 104 -16.70 -24.57 -0.90
C PRO A 104 -16.47 -23.16 -1.42
N TYR A 105 -15.56 -22.40 -0.82
CA TYR A 105 -15.27 -21.01 -1.20
C TYR A 105 -14.07 -20.87 -2.15
N LEU A 106 -13.40 -21.98 -2.48
CA LEU A 106 -12.29 -21.93 -3.44
C LEU A 106 -12.75 -21.33 -4.78
N ASN A 107 -11.91 -20.43 -5.30
CA ASN A 107 -12.10 -19.63 -6.51
C ASN A 107 -13.20 -18.54 -6.43
N LEU A 108 -13.81 -18.34 -5.28
CA LEU A 108 -14.65 -17.17 -5.04
C LEU A 108 -13.80 -15.95 -4.68
N PRO A 109 -14.30 -14.72 -4.90
CA PRO A 109 -13.64 -13.51 -4.40
C PRO A 109 -13.47 -13.56 -2.88
N LEU A 110 -12.38 -12.99 -2.36
CA LEU A 110 -12.10 -12.99 -0.91
C LEU A 110 -13.24 -12.36 -0.09
N THR A 111 -13.97 -11.41 -0.68
CA THR A 111 -15.17 -10.77 -0.09
C THR A 111 -16.38 -11.73 0.01
N ALA A 112 -16.39 -12.81 -0.74
CA ALA A 112 -17.42 -13.86 -0.66
C ALA A 112 -17.01 -15.05 0.21
N VAL A 113 -15.75 -15.12 0.66
CA VAL A 113 -15.26 -16.16 1.54
C VAL A 113 -15.68 -15.89 2.98
N LYS A 114 -16.31 -16.87 3.63
CA LYS A 114 -16.66 -16.75 5.05
C LYS A 114 -15.41 -16.56 5.89
N ASP A 115 -15.47 -15.60 6.83
CA ASP A 115 -14.38 -15.42 7.78
C ASP A 115 -14.24 -16.63 8.70
N PRO A 116 -13.10 -17.38 8.64
CA PRO A 116 -12.91 -18.56 9.49
C PRO A 116 -12.74 -18.23 10.98
N PHE A 117 -12.48 -16.96 11.31
CA PHE A 117 -12.34 -16.49 12.69
C PHE A 117 -13.66 -15.97 13.26
N GLY A 118 -14.67 -15.72 12.42
CA GLY A 118 -15.98 -15.23 12.83
C GLY A 118 -16.00 -13.81 13.39
N THR A 119 -15.02 -12.99 13.04
CA THR A 119 -14.84 -11.62 13.55
C THR A 119 -15.21 -10.54 12.55
N ALA A 120 -15.36 -10.90 11.26
CA ALA A 120 -15.70 -10.01 10.17
C ALA A 120 -16.76 -10.64 9.25
N PRO A 121 -17.44 -9.84 8.41
CA PRO A 121 -18.41 -10.33 7.44
C PRO A 121 -17.81 -11.29 6.41
N SER A 122 -16.54 -11.07 6.02
CA SER A 122 -15.83 -11.90 5.08
C SER A 122 -14.34 -12.06 5.45
N PHE A 123 -13.67 -13.04 4.83
CA PHE A 123 -12.24 -13.24 5.00
C PHE A 123 -11.42 -12.07 4.40
N GLY A 124 -11.90 -11.49 3.30
CA GLY A 124 -11.30 -10.25 2.76
C GLY A 124 -11.34 -9.10 3.76
N GLU A 125 -12.50 -8.84 4.36
CA GLU A 125 -12.64 -7.77 5.36
C GLU A 125 -11.84 -8.05 6.64
N HIS A 126 -11.77 -9.31 7.10
CA HIS A 126 -10.90 -9.70 8.21
C HIS A 126 -9.45 -9.33 7.94
N ASN A 127 -8.92 -9.70 6.77
CA ASN A 127 -7.53 -9.43 6.42
C ASN A 127 -7.28 -7.95 6.14
N ASN A 128 -8.24 -7.21 5.59
CA ASN A 128 -8.18 -5.77 5.43
C ASN A 128 -8.03 -5.05 6.78
N ALA A 129 -8.83 -5.45 7.78
CA ALA A 129 -8.71 -4.90 9.13
C ALA A 129 -7.35 -5.24 9.77
N ARG A 130 -6.84 -6.45 9.55
CA ARG A 130 -5.51 -6.87 10.03
C ARG A 130 -4.39 -6.09 9.34
N LEU A 131 -4.51 -5.80 8.05
CA LEU A 131 -3.56 -4.97 7.32
C LEU A 131 -3.49 -3.57 7.91
N GLN A 132 -4.63 -2.91 8.08
CA GLN A 132 -4.69 -1.56 8.64
C GLN A 132 -4.06 -1.51 10.04
N ALA A 133 -4.48 -2.41 10.95
CA ALA A 133 -3.90 -2.49 12.29
C ALA A 133 -2.38 -2.75 12.27
N PHE A 134 -1.89 -3.55 11.32
CA PHE A 134 -0.47 -3.80 11.13
C PHE A 134 0.27 -2.53 10.68
N LEU A 135 -0.22 -1.82 9.69
CA LEU A 135 0.41 -0.60 9.17
C LEU A 135 0.37 0.53 10.21
N ASP A 136 -0.74 0.68 10.93
CA ASP A 136 -0.91 1.66 12.00
C ASP A 136 0.10 1.44 13.13
N SER A 137 0.42 0.18 13.45
CA SER A 137 1.40 -0.14 14.48
C SER A 137 2.82 0.36 14.18
N PHE A 138 3.13 0.62 12.90
CA PHE A 138 4.39 1.21 12.45
C PHE A 138 4.30 2.71 12.20
N GLY A 139 3.12 3.32 12.34
CA GLY A 139 2.91 4.76 12.15
C GLY A 139 3.03 5.21 10.69
N PHE A 140 2.70 4.36 9.72
CA PHE A 140 2.64 4.77 8.33
C PHE A 140 1.52 5.78 8.09
N ASP A 141 1.80 6.81 7.30
CA ASP A 141 0.83 7.77 6.80
C ASP A 141 0.35 7.30 5.42
N TYR A 142 -0.84 6.72 5.37
CA TYR A 142 -1.43 6.10 4.18
C TYR A 142 -2.96 6.27 4.15
N GLU A 143 -3.52 6.15 2.96
CA GLU A 143 -4.95 6.03 2.71
C GLU A 143 -5.25 4.58 2.31
N PHE A 144 -6.16 3.93 3.03
CA PHE A 144 -6.59 2.58 2.67
C PHE A 144 -7.73 2.63 1.67
N ILE A 145 -7.60 1.89 0.56
CA ILE A 145 -8.66 1.72 -0.44
C ILE A 145 -8.82 0.23 -0.74
N SER A 146 -10.05 -0.28 -0.66
CA SER A 146 -10.35 -1.63 -1.13
C SER A 146 -10.82 -1.62 -2.58
N ALA A 147 -10.47 -2.65 -3.35
CA ALA A 147 -10.95 -2.82 -4.71
C ALA A 147 -12.49 -2.85 -4.74
N THR A 148 -13.12 -3.52 -3.77
CA THR A 148 -14.59 -3.59 -3.66
C THR A 148 -15.21 -2.21 -3.54
N ASP A 149 -14.66 -1.33 -2.70
CA ASP A 149 -15.22 0.01 -2.50
C ASP A 149 -14.95 0.91 -3.70
N ALA A 150 -13.75 0.85 -4.28
CA ALA A 150 -13.38 1.60 -5.48
C ALA A 150 -14.31 1.26 -6.67
N TYR A 151 -14.55 -0.03 -6.92
CA TYR A 151 -15.45 -0.45 -8.01
C TYR A 151 -16.93 -0.11 -7.74
N LYS A 152 -17.38 -0.09 -6.48
CA LYS A 152 -18.76 0.31 -6.13
C LYS A 152 -18.98 1.81 -6.24
N SER A 153 -17.99 2.62 -5.90
CA SER A 153 -18.06 4.09 -6.02
C SER A 153 -17.98 4.56 -7.47
N GLY A 154 -17.37 3.76 -8.36
CA GLY A 154 -17.13 4.11 -9.75
C GLY A 154 -15.92 5.00 -9.96
N ASP A 155 -15.02 5.01 -8.98
CA ASP A 155 -13.75 5.75 -9.00
C ASP A 155 -12.65 4.98 -9.74
#